data_4cf7305282c6a41fde3aa274a94f68bf
#
_entry.id   4cf7305282c6a41fde3aa274a94f68bf
#
_cell.length_a   1.000
_cell.length_b   1.000
_cell.length_c   1.000
_cell.angle_alpha   90.00
_cell.angle_beta   90.00
_cell.angle_gamma   90.00
#
_symmetry.space_group_name_H-M   'P 1'
#
loop_
_entity.id
_entity.type
_entity.pdbx_description
1 polymer ?
#
loop_
_entity_poly.entity_id
_entity_poly.type
_entity_poly.pdbx_seq_one_letter_code
_entity_poly.pdbx_strand_id
1 'polypeptide(L)'
;MTYTANKKAYSLLESLAYWMAEISYCREKDPDDVGFLNKADKTIYFLFAQLDRAGVPFWAQNSALAIGENWREYERRNLSVLLANKGILEG
;
A
#
# COMPACT_ATOMS: atom_id res chain seq x y z
N MET A 1 -5.87 -3.01 -16.92
CA MET A 1 -7.01 -2.39 -16.19
C MET A 1 -6.63 -1.02 -15.66
N THR A 2 -7.59 -0.15 -15.54
CA THR A 2 -7.39 1.20 -15.01
C THR A 2 -8.46 1.50 -13.97
N TYR A 3 -8.04 2.10 -12.86
CA TYR A 3 -8.93 2.54 -11.81
C TYR A 3 -8.59 3.99 -11.45
N THR A 4 -9.58 4.88 -11.57
CA THR A 4 -9.42 6.28 -11.19
C THR A 4 -10.02 6.45 -9.80
N ALA A 5 -9.15 6.64 -8.82
CA ALA A 5 -9.52 6.75 -7.43
C ALA A 5 -9.89 8.19 -7.08
N ASN A 6 -10.98 8.39 -6.31
CA ASN A 6 -11.21 9.70 -5.71
C ASN A 6 -10.13 9.97 -4.65
N LYS A 7 -10.10 11.20 -4.14
CA LYS A 7 -9.05 11.64 -3.22
C LYS A 7 -8.93 10.73 -1.99
N LYS A 8 -10.05 10.33 -1.41
CA LYS A 8 -10.06 9.47 -0.22
C LYS A 8 -9.51 8.08 -0.54
N ALA A 9 -10.01 7.45 -1.60
CA ALA A 9 -9.56 6.13 -2.02
C ALA A 9 -8.08 6.12 -2.40
N TYR A 10 -7.62 7.16 -3.10
CA TYR A 10 -6.22 7.29 -3.48
C TYR A 10 -5.33 7.38 -2.25
N SER A 11 -5.72 8.20 -1.27
CA SER A 11 -4.97 8.34 -0.02
C SER A 11 -4.89 7.02 0.75
N LEU A 12 -5.96 6.23 0.74
CA LEU A 12 -5.95 4.90 1.37
C LEU A 12 -5.01 3.94 0.65
N LEU A 13 -4.97 3.98 -0.68
CA LEU A 13 -4.03 3.16 -1.45
C LEU A 13 -2.58 3.56 -1.21
N GLU A 14 -2.32 4.86 -1.10
CA GLU A 14 -0.99 5.36 -0.73
C GLU A 14 -0.57 4.84 0.66
N SER A 15 -1.49 4.90 1.62
CA SER A 15 -1.22 4.40 2.97
C SER A 15 -0.95 2.90 2.99
N LEU A 16 -1.68 2.14 2.18
CA LEU A 16 -1.48 0.69 2.06
C LEU A 16 -0.07 0.37 1.54
N ALA A 17 0.36 1.06 0.49
CA ALA A 17 1.70 0.90 -0.06
C ALA A 17 2.76 1.29 0.97
N TYR A 18 2.56 2.40 1.67
CA TYR A 18 3.48 2.88 2.70
C TYR A 18 3.67 1.85 3.82
N TRP A 19 2.56 1.36 4.39
CA TRP A 19 2.64 0.41 5.51
C TRP A 19 3.23 -0.92 5.07
N MET A 20 2.93 -1.37 3.86
CA MET A 20 3.56 -2.58 3.34
C MET A 20 5.06 -2.38 3.13
N ALA A 21 5.50 -1.20 2.70
CA ALA A 21 6.91 -0.88 2.57
C ALA A 21 7.62 -0.91 3.93
N GLU A 22 6.97 -0.37 4.97
CA GLU A 22 7.50 -0.41 6.33
C GLU A 22 7.63 -1.85 6.84
N ILE A 23 6.63 -2.69 6.56
CA ILE A 23 6.67 -4.10 6.93
C ILE A 23 7.80 -4.83 6.20
N SER A 24 7.92 -4.62 4.90
CA SER A 24 8.96 -5.25 4.09
C SER A 24 10.35 -4.86 4.56
N TYR A 25 10.54 -3.59 4.86
CA TYR A 25 11.80 -3.07 5.40
C TYR A 25 12.12 -3.71 6.74
N CYS A 26 11.14 -3.74 7.64
CA CYS A 26 11.31 -4.31 8.98
C CYS A 26 11.67 -5.80 8.93
N ARG A 27 10.99 -6.56 8.07
CA ARG A 27 11.26 -8.00 7.91
C ARG A 27 12.69 -8.26 7.45
N GLU A 28 13.25 -7.36 6.66
CA GLU A 28 14.61 -7.52 6.15
C GLU A 28 15.65 -7.00 7.14
N LYS A 29 15.42 -5.86 7.77
CA LYS A 29 16.42 -5.15 8.57
C LYS A 29 16.30 -5.39 10.06
N ASP A 30 15.10 -5.66 10.55
CA ASP A 30 14.84 -5.84 11.98
C ASP A 30 13.70 -6.83 12.19
N PRO A 31 13.89 -8.11 11.75
CA PRO A 31 12.83 -9.11 11.81
C PRO A 31 12.37 -9.49 13.22
N ASP A 32 13.15 -9.12 14.24
CA ASP A 32 12.83 -9.44 15.63
C ASP A 32 11.89 -8.42 16.27
N ASP A 33 11.59 -7.31 15.59
CA ASP A 33 10.65 -6.32 16.11
C ASP A 33 9.20 -6.79 15.92
N VAL A 34 8.83 -7.78 16.70
CA VAL A 34 7.50 -8.41 16.66
C VAL A 34 6.40 -7.40 17.01
N GLY A 35 6.68 -6.49 17.96
CA GLY A 35 5.71 -5.48 18.34
C GLY A 35 5.31 -4.58 17.18
N PHE A 36 6.30 -4.10 16.44
CA PHE A 36 6.03 -3.29 15.23
C PHE A 36 5.29 -4.09 14.18
N LEU A 37 5.75 -5.30 13.88
CA LEU A 37 5.14 -6.14 12.84
C LEU A 37 3.68 -6.44 13.15
N ASN A 38 3.35 -6.77 14.39
CA ASN A 38 1.98 -7.04 14.79
C ASN A 38 1.09 -5.80 14.64
N LYS A 39 1.60 -4.65 15.04
CA LYS A 39 0.87 -3.38 14.93
C LYS A 39 0.66 -2.99 13.47
N ALA A 40 1.68 -3.15 12.66
CA ALA A 40 1.60 -2.85 11.23
C ALA A 40 0.62 -3.77 10.50
N ASP A 41 0.61 -5.07 10.83
CA ASP A 41 -0.35 -6.01 10.26
C ASP A 41 -1.79 -5.61 10.57
N LYS A 42 -2.08 -5.19 11.79
CA LYS A 42 -3.41 -4.69 12.17
C LYS A 42 -3.78 -3.45 11.35
N THR A 43 -2.82 -2.57 11.11
CA THR A 43 -3.04 -1.38 10.28
C THR A 43 -3.37 -1.77 8.84
N ILE A 44 -2.68 -2.75 8.28
CA ILE A 44 -2.97 -3.27 6.94
C ILE A 44 -4.41 -3.80 6.86
N TYR A 45 -4.84 -4.61 7.83
CA TYR A 45 -6.21 -5.13 7.85
C TYR A 45 -7.25 -4.02 7.96
N PHE A 46 -6.97 -3.02 8.79
CA PHE A 46 -7.84 -1.85 8.90
C PHE A 46 -7.96 -1.11 7.56
N LEU A 47 -6.84 -0.93 6.86
CA LEU A 47 -6.83 -0.28 5.55
C LEU A 47 -7.61 -1.08 4.52
N PHE A 48 -7.50 -2.40 4.51
CA PHE A 48 -8.31 -3.25 3.63
C PHE A 48 -9.80 -3.03 3.86
N ALA A 49 -10.24 -2.99 5.12
CA ALA A 49 -11.65 -2.75 5.43
C ALA A 49 -12.11 -1.39 4.93
N GLN A 50 -11.28 -0.36 5.08
CA GLN A 50 -11.57 0.98 4.58
C GLN A 50 -11.65 1.02 3.05
N LEU A 51 -10.73 0.34 2.38
CA LEU A 51 -10.70 0.26 0.93
C LEU A 51 -11.92 -0.47 0.37
N ASP A 52 -12.32 -1.55 1.04
CA ASP A 52 -13.53 -2.29 0.65
C ASP A 52 -14.78 -1.41 0.79
N ARG A 53 -14.90 -0.65 1.86
CA ARG A 53 -16.01 0.28 2.06
C ARG A 53 -16.03 1.39 1.03
N ALA A 54 -14.85 1.82 0.58
CA ALA A 54 -14.73 2.85 -0.45
C ALA A 54 -14.97 2.30 -1.86
N GLY A 55 -15.21 0.99 -1.99
CA GLY A 55 -15.48 0.37 -3.28
C GLY A 55 -14.27 0.21 -4.18
N VAL A 56 -13.06 0.21 -3.59
CA VAL A 56 -11.83 0.05 -4.36
C VAL A 56 -11.71 -1.39 -4.87
N PRO A 57 -11.48 -1.60 -6.18
CA PRO A 57 -11.32 -2.96 -6.70
C PRO A 57 -10.20 -3.72 -6.02
N PHE A 58 -10.41 -5.02 -5.85
CA PHE A 58 -9.43 -5.88 -5.19
C PHE A 58 -8.06 -5.86 -5.88
N TRP A 59 -8.06 -5.85 -7.24
CA TRP A 59 -6.80 -5.80 -7.99
C TRP A 59 -5.99 -4.53 -7.69
N ALA A 60 -6.68 -3.40 -7.46
CA ALA A 60 -6.01 -2.14 -7.13
C ALA A 60 -5.38 -2.20 -5.74
N GLN A 61 -6.07 -2.81 -4.78
CA GLN A 61 -5.53 -3.03 -3.44
C GLN A 61 -4.28 -3.90 -3.50
N ASN A 62 -4.33 -5.01 -4.24
CA ASN A 62 -3.18 -5.90 -4.42
C ASN A 62 -2.02 -5.20 -5.12
N SER A 63 -2.30 -4.34 -6.07
CA SER A 63 -1.26 -3.57 -6.76
C SER A 63 -0.53 -2.63 -5.81
N ALA A 64 -1.26 -1.96 -4.92
CA ALA A 64 -0.66 -1.10 -3.91
C ALA A 64 0.21 -1.90 -2.93
N LEU A 65 -0.26 -3.08 -2.52
CA LEU A 65 0.54 -3.98 -1.68
C LEU A 65 1.85 -4.36 -2.38
N ALA A 66 1.76 -4.76 -3.65
CA ALA A 66 2.93 -5.18 -4.41
C ALA A 66 3.98 -4.06 -4.51
N ILE A 67 3.53 -2.82 -4.63
CA ILE A 67 4.43 -1.66 -4.61
C ILE A 67 5.20 -1.61 -3.28
N GLY A 68 4.50 -1.75 -2.17
CA GLY A 68 5.12 -1.72 -0.85
C GLY A 68 6.03 -2.91 -0.57
N GLU A 69 5.70 -4.09 -1.12
CA GLU A 69 6.53 -5.27 -0.93
C GLU A 69 7.95 -5.10 -1.47
N ASN A 70 8.14 -4.23 -2.42
CA ASN A 70 9.47 -3.83 -2.90
C ASN A 70 9.84 -2.48 -2.31
N TRP A 71 10.23 -2.47 -1.04
CA TRP A 71 10.51 -1.22 -0.32
C TRP A 71 11.67 -0.42 -0.95
N ARG A 72 12.63 -1.09 -1.59
CA ARG A 72 13.76 -0.39 -2.24
C ARG A 72 13.26 0.45 -3.41
N GLU A 73 12.40 -0.09 -4.24
CA GLU A 73 11.82 0.66 -5.34
C GLU A 73 10.86 1.74 -4.83
N TYR A 74 10.10 1.43 -3.79
CA TYR A 74 9.20 2.39 -3.13
C TYR A 74 9.96 3.65 -2.70
N GLU A 75 11.14 3.49 -2.10
CA GLU A 75 11.95 4.63 -1.65
C GLU A 75 12.57 5.41 -2.80
N ARG A 76 12.87 4.75 -3.90
CA ARG A 76 13.63 5.36 -5.03
C ARG A 76 12.74 6.12 -5.99
N ARG A 77 11.45 5.81 -6.05
CA ARG A 77 10.54 6.38 -7.03
C ARG A 77 9.39 7.12 -6.36
N ASN A 78 8.81 8.04 -7.12
CA ASN A 78 7.60 8.74 -6.70
C ASN A 78 6.44 7.73 -6.66
N LEU A 79 5.72 7.66 -5.55
CA LEU A 79 4.61 6.73 -5.36
C LEU A 79 3.51 6.92 -6.40
N SER A 80 3.21 8.17 -6.79
CA SER A 80 2.18 8.42 -7.80
C SER A 80 2.56 7.81 -9.16
N VAL A 81 3.85 7.79 -9.50
CA VAL A 81 4.34 7.14 -10.71
C VAL A 81 4.19 5.62 -10.62
N LEU A 82 4.53 5.05 -9.47
CA LEU A 82 4.39 3.61 -9.25
C LEU A 82 2.93 3.17 -9.34
N LEU A 83 2.02 3.94 -8.75
CA LEU A 83 0.58 3.67 -8.83
C LEU A 83 0.06 3.79 -10.26
N ALA A 84 0.46 4.85 -10.98
CA ALA A 84 0.05 5.06 -12.37
C ALA A 84 0.52 3.91 -13.27
N ASN A 85 1.73 3.40 -13.04
CA ASN A 85 2.25 2.25 -13.78
C ASN A 85 1.42 0.97 -13.56
N LYS A 86 0.71 0.90 -12.44
CA LYS A 86 -0.22 -0.20 -12.15
C LYS A 86 -1.64 0.08 -12.62
N GLY A 87 -1.88 1.22 -13.24
CA GLY A 87 -3.22 1.59 -13.72
C GLY A 87 -4.07 2.30 -12.67
N ILE A 88 -3.48 2.78 -11.58
CA ILE A 88 -4.19 3.50 -10.52
C ILE A 88 -3.91 4.98 -10.67
N LEU A 89 -4.95 5.74 -10.96
CA LEU A 89 -4.87 7.16 -11.22
C LEU A 89 -5.64 7.95 -10.16
N GLU A 90 -5.15 9.15 -9.86
CA GLU A 90 -5.85 10.07 -8.98
C GLU A 90 -6.90 10.84 -9.79
N GLY A 91 -8.13 10.77 -9.35
CA GLY A 91 -9.23 11.49 -9.99
C GLY A 91 -9.46 12.88 -9.44
#